data_a154f3f98cc86c0888a425d75432d944
#
_entry.id   a154f3f98cc86c0888a425d75432d944
#
_cell.length_a   1.000
_cell.length_b   1.000
_cell.length_c   1.000
_cell.angle_alpha   90.00
_cell.angle_beta   90.00
_cell.angle_gamma   90.00
#
_symmetry.space_group_name_H-M   'P 1'
#
loop_
_entity.id
_entity.type
_entity.pdbx_description
1 polymer ?
#
loop_
_entity_poly.entity_id
_entity_poly.type
_entity_poly.pdbx_seq_one_letter_code
_entity_poly.pdbx_strand_id
1 'polypeptide(L)'
;MGYLGSKAASGAYQAIISQMPPHDTYIETHLGGGAVMLKKPPAANNIGIDIDSRAVKDFVFSHDLPHVRVFNKDAVDYLDHFDFSRAGRVLIYADPPYLLETRTSQARYKHEYTIGDHRRLIAALRNVSAFVMISGYPSDLYNDLLGDWRSIQFQVMTRGGPRTEQLWMNYPAEAACSAAFAGRDYIDRQRIKRKALRWANNYNGLSANEQLAILNALLKTHQTTGE
;
A
#
# COMPACT_ATOMS: atom_id res chain seq x y z
N MET A 1 -15.58 3.06 -17.23
CA MET A 1 -14.83 4.34 -17.04
C MET A 1 -13.89 4.15 -15.85
N GLY A 2 -12.60 4.59 -15.94
CA GLY A 2 -11.69 4.46 -14.81
C GLY A 2 -12.08 5.41 -13.68
N TYR A 3 -11.95 4.95 -12.44
CA TYR A 3 -12.17 5.75 -11.23
C TYR A 3 -11.14 6.90 -11.19
N LEU A 4 -11.57 8.09 -10.78
CA LEU A 4 -10.68 9.26 -10.66
C LEU A 4 -9.66 8.98 -9.55
N GLY A 5 -8.36 9.23 -9.82
CA GLY A 5 -7.29 8.94 -8.86
C GLY A 5 -6.87 7.46 -8.78
N SER A 6 -7.38 6.60 -9.67
CA SER A 6 -7.05 5.17 -9.64
C SER A 6 -5.54 4.93 -9.75
N LYS A 7 -4.99 4.15 -8.83
CA LYS A 7 -3.58 3.68 -8.84
C LYS A 7 -3.30 2.59 -9.89
N ALA A 8 -4.26 2.33 -10.80
CA ALA A 8 -4.09 1.35 -11.89
C ALA A 8 -3.05 1.77 -12.93
N ALA A 9 -2.65 3.05 -12.95
CA ALA A 9 -1.59 3.55 -13.83
C ALA A 9 -0.26 2.83 -13.57
N SER A 10 0.49 2.57 -14.64
CA SER A 10 1.79 1.91 -14.57
C SER A 10 2.75 2.71 -13.68
N GLY A 11 3.37 2.01 -12.72
CA GLY A 11 4.32 2.58 -11.77
C GLY A 11 3.74 2.85 -10.39
N ALA A 12 2.47 3.30 -10.27
CA ALA A 12 1.87 3.69 -9.00
C ALA A 12 1.72 2.51 -8.02
N TYR A 13 0.87 1.52 -8.35
CA TYR A 13 0.67 0.37 -7.46
C TYR A 13 1.94 -0.43 -7.22
N GLN A 14 2.85 -0.51 -8.21
CA GLN A 14 4.14 -1.20 -8.04
C GLN A 14 5.00 -0.50 -6.97
N ALA A 15 5.12 0.83 -7.03
CA ALA A 15 5.85 1.61 -6.05
C ALA A 15 5.27 1.42 -4.64
N ILE A 16 3.94 1.49 -4.51
CA ILE A 16 3.23 1.31 -3.24
C ILE A 16 3.44 -0.11 -2.69
N ILE A 17 3.16 -1.15 -3.49
CA ILE A 17 3.26 -2.54 -3.04
C ILE A 17 4.69 -2.92 -2.69
N SER A 18 5.71 -2.38 -3.38
CA SER A 18 7.11 -2.66 -3.08
C SER A 18 7.54 -2.16 -1.69
N GLN A 19 6.79 -1.25 -1.09
CA GLN A 19 7.06 -0.70 0.25
C GLN A 19 6.30 -1.41 1.37
N MET A 20 5.43 -2.38 1.06
CA MET A 20 4.61 -3.05 2.07
C MET A 20 5.45 -3.97 2.97
N PRO A 21 5.33 -3.85 4.31
CA PRO A 21 5.90 -4.82 5.25
C PRO A 21 5.06 -6.11 5.26
N PRO A 22 5.57 -7.20 5.88
CA PRO A 22 4.77 -8.39 6.14
C PRO A 22 3.57 -8.05 7.01
N HIS A 23 2.38 -8.48 6.61
CA HIS A 23 1.14 -8.21 7.33
C HIS A 23 0.16 -9.38 7.22
N ASP A 24 -0.64 -9.54 8.26
CA ASP A 24 -1.69 -10.57 8.35
C ASP A 24 -3.05 -9.98 7.96
N THR A 25 -3.26 -8.68 8.25
CA THR A 25 -4.45 -7.92 7.88
C THR A 25 -4.06 -6.69 7.07
N TYR A 26 -4.73 -6.50 5.93
CA TYR A 26 -4.61 -5.33 5.07
C TYR A 26 -5.90 -4.51 5.08
N ILE A 27 -5.79 -3.21 5.29
CA ILE A 27 -6.92 -2.27 5.28
C ILE A 27 -6.64 -1.16 4.25
N GLU A 28 -7.50 -1.02 3.24
CA GLU A 28 -7.49 0.09 2.28
C GLU A 28 -8.64 1.03 2.60
N THR A 29 -8.33 2.22 3.14
CA THR A 29 -9.33 3.12 3.74
C THR A 29 -10.08 4.00 2.75
N HIS A 30 -9.57 4.10 1.52
CA HIS A 30 -10.17 4.83 0.41
C HIS A 30 -10.08 3.93 -0.81
N LEU A 31 -10.97 2.94 -0.86
CA LEU A 31 -10.87 1.81 -1.80
C LEU A 31 -10.96 2.26 -3.26
N GLY A 32 -11.89 3.18 -3.58
CA GLY A 32 -12.14 3.59 -4.96
C GLY A 32 -12.31 2.40 -5.90
N GLY A 33 -11.45 2.34 -6.92
CA GLY A 33 -11.39 1.18 -7.82
C GLY A 33 -10.56 0.00 -7.31
N GLY A 34 -9.99 0.06 -6.11
CA GLY A 34 -9.25 -1.02 -5.45
C GLY A 34 -7.99 -1.49 -6.18
N ALA A 35 -7.32 -0.62 -6.91
CA ALA A 35 -6.20 -1.03 -7.75
C ALA A 35 -5.05 -1.66 -6.95
N VAL A 36 -4.77 -1.17 -5.73
CA VAL A 36 -3.75 -1.74 -4.85
C VAL A 36 -4.24 -3.05 -4.25
N MET A 37 -5.48 -3.09 -3.74
CA MET A 37 -6.14 -4.29 -3.22
C MET A 37 -6.08 -5.47 -4.21
N LEU A 38 -6.36 -5.20 -5.49
CA LEU A 38 -6.41 -6.21 -6.56
C LEU A 38 -5.03 -6.69 -7.01
N LYS A 39 -3.98 -5.88 -6.84
CA LYS A 39 -2.65 -6.15 -7.40
C LYS A 39 -1.65 -6.65 -6.37
N LYS A 40 -1.87 -6.37 -5.09
CA LYS A 40 -1.01 -6.89 -4.03
C LYS A 40 -1.25 -8.38 -3.80
N PRO A 41 -0.25 -9.13 -3.31
CA PRO A 41 -0.51 -10.47 -2.77
C PRO A 41 -1.58 -10.39 -1.66
N PRO A 42 -2.55 -11.32 -1.62
CA PRO A 42 -3.59 -11.30 -0.59
C PRO A 42 -2.99 -11.50 0.80
N ALA A 43 -3.49 -10.77 1.79
CA ALA A 43 -3.26 -11.04 3.20
C ALA A 43 -4.28 -12.10 3.69
N ALA A 44 -4.11 -12.60 4.92
CA ALA A 44 -5.11 -13.48 5.52
C ALA A 44 -6.48 -12.78 5.66
N ASN A 45 -6.46 -11.48 6.01
CA ASN A 45 -7.63 -10.63 6.05
C ASN A 45 -7.43 -9.40 5.15
N ASN A 46 -8.38 -9.13 4.26
CA ASN A 46 -8.35 -7.95 3.41
C ASN A 46 -9.65 -7.17 3.58
N ILE A 47 -9.52 -5.86 3.84
CA ILE A 47 -10.62 -4.97 4.17
C ILE A 47 -10.52 -3.72 3.30
N GLY A 48 -11.58 -3.47 2.54
CA GLY A 48 -11.74 -2.25 1.76
C GLY A 48 -12.80 -1.34 2.39
N ILE A 49 -12.53 -0.05 2.48
CA ILE A 49 -13.45 0.94 3.04
C ILE A 49 -13.58 2.07 2.03
N ASP A 50 -14.78 2.53 1.80
CA ASP A 50 -15.04 3.74 1.04
C ASP A 50 -16.31 4.42 1.53
N ILE A 51 -16.27 5.75 1.60
CA ILE A 51 -17.45 6.56 1.96
C ILE A 51 -18.45 6.64 0.80
N ASP A 52 -17.99 6.50 -0.45
CA ASP A 52 -18.88 6.47 -1.61
C ASP A 52 -19.49 5.08 -1.80
N SER A 53 -20.77 4.96 -1.51
CA SER A 53 -21.55 3.73 -1.70
C SER A 53 -21.53 3.20 -3.14
N ARG A 54 -21.29 4.05 -4.14
CA ARG A 54 -21.11 3.62 -5.54
C ARG A 54 -19.79 2.88 -5.71
N ALA A 55 -18.69 3.44 -5.20
CA ALA A 55 -17.38 2.80 -5.29
C ALA A 55 -17.43 1.39 -4.67
N VAL A 56 -18.07 1.27 -3.49
CA VAL A 56 -18.29 -0.02 -2.82
C VAL A 56 -19.10 -0.98 -3.69
N LYS A 57 -20.23 -0.55 -4.22
CA LYS A 57 -21.09 -1.40 -5.08
C LYS A 57 -20.37 -1.81 -6.37
N ASP A 58 -19.73 -0.87 -7.03
CA ASP A 58 -19.01 -1.13 -8.28
C ASP A 58 -17.85 -2.11 -8.07
N PHE A 59 -17.12 -1.96 -6.95
CA PHE A 59 -16.03 -2.88 -6.60
C PHE A 59 -16.55 -4.30 -6.35
N VAL A 60 -17.56 -4.45 -5.48
CA VAL A 60 -18.15 -5.76 -5.15
C VAL A 60 -18.79 -6.42 -6.38
N PHE A 61 -19.50 -5.66 -7.20
CA PHE A 61 -20.13 -6.20 -8.42
C PHE A 61 -19.10 -6.63 -9.49
N SER A 62 -17.98 -5.90 -9.59
CA SER A 62 -16.97 -6.15 -10.63
C SER A 62 -15.97 -7.25 -10.25
N HIS A 63 -15.88 -7.62 -8.97
CA HIS A 63 -14.85 -8.55 -8.50
C HIS A 63 -15.45 -9.57 -7.53
N ASP A 64 -15.35 -10.86 -7.91
CA ASP A 64 -15.66 -11.97 -7.01
C ASP A 64 -14.43 -12.29 -6.15
N LEU A 65 -14.35 -11.67 -4.98
CA LEU A 65 -13.22 -11.78 -4.05
C LEU A 65 -13.70 -12.16 -2.65
N PRO A 66 -13.96 -13.45 -2.40
CA PRO A 66 -14.53 -13.92 -1.12
C PRO A 66 -13.61 -13.64 0.09
N HIS A 67 -12.32 -13.38 -0.15
CA HIS A 67 -11.33 -13.05 0.87
C HIS A 67 -11.20 -11.55 1.14
N VAL A 68 -12.04 -10.71 0.52
CA VAL A 68 -12.06 -9.25 0.72
C VAL A 68 -13.40 -8.83 1.30
N ARG A 69 -13.38 -8.21 2.48
CA ARG A 69 -14.55 -7.59 3.09
C ARG A 69 -14.57 -6.11 2.73
N VAL A 70 -15.71 -5.62 2.26
CA VAL A 70 -15.85 -4.21 1.85
C VAL A 70 -16.94 -3.53 2.66
N PHE A 71 -16.64 -2.33 3.17
CA PHE A 71 -17.55 -1.55 4.00
C PHE A 71 -17.77 -0.15 3.43
N ASN A 72 -19.04 0.28 3.41
CA ASN A 72 -19.39 1.66 3.10
C ASN A 72 -19.40 2.46 4.41
N LYS A 73 -18.26 3.04 4.77
CA LYS A 73 -18.06 3.81 6.00
C LYS A 73 -17.04 4.94 5.80
N ASP A 74 -17.05 5.92 6.69
CA ASP A 74 -15.94 6.85 6.86
C ASP A 74 -14.70 6.11 7.36
N ALA A 75 -13.53 6.49 6.85
CA ALA A 75 -12.26 5.83 7.16
C ALA A 75 -11.90 5.94 8.65
N VAL A 76 -12.02 7.14 9.22
CA VAL A 76 -11.67 7.39 10.62
C VAL A 76 -12.65 6.69 11.56
N ASP A 77 -13.95 6.81 11.28
CA ASP A 77 -14.96 6.12 12.09
C ASP A 77 -14.79 4.59 12.08
N TYR A 78 -14.30 4.03 10.97
CA TYR A 78 -14.00 2.61 10.92
C TYR A 78 -12.77 2.26 11.76
N LEU A 79 -11.68 3.03 11.63
CA LEU A 79 -10.43 2.79 12.35
C LEU A 79 -10.58 2.95 13.86
N ASP A 80 -11.38 3.92 14.31
CA ASP A 80 -11.64 4.18 15.74
C ASP A 80 -12.36 2.99 16.44
N HIS A 81 -13.08 2.16 15.66
CA HIS A 81 -13.81 1.00 16.18
C HIS A 81 -13.19 -0.35 15.79
N PHE A 82 -12.03 -0.34 15.13
CA PHE A 82 -11.38 -1.57 14.69
C PHE A 82 -10.54 -2.20 15.81
N ASP A 83 -10.75 -3.48 16.08
CA ASP A 83 -9.99 -4.22 17.09
C ASP A 83 -8.62 -4.68 16.53
N PHE A 84 -7.61 -3.84 16.72
CA PHE A 84 -6.23 -4.12 16.31
C PHE A 84 -5.60 -5.29 17.07
N SER A 85 -6.07 -5.59 18.30
CA SER A 85 -5.47 -6.61 19.16
C SER A 85 -5.63 -8.03 18.64
N ARG A 86 -6.65 -8.28 17.81
CA ARG A 86 -6.98 -9.59 17.23
C ARG A 86 -6.65 -9.71 15.75
N ALA A 87 -6.10 -8.67 15.15
CA ALA A 87 -5.91 -8.60 13.71
C ALA A 87 -4.52 -9.04 13.22
N GLY A 88 -3.64 -9.48 14.14
CA GLY A 88 -2.25 -9.76 13.83
C GLY A 88 -1.49 -8.49 13.45
N ARG A 89 -0.51 -8.60 12.56
CA ARG A 89 0.19 -7.44 12.01
C ARG A 89 -0.72 -6.75 11.00
N VAL A 90 -1.11 -5.53 11.28
CA VAL A 90 -1.99 -4.75 10.42
C VAL A 90 -1.19 -3.80 9.56
N LEU A 91 -1.51 -3.75 8.26
CA LEU A 91 -1.07 -2.72 7.33
C LEU A 91 -2.28 -1.92 6.86
N ILE A 92 -2.24 -0.60 7.06
CA ILE A 92 -3.23 0.34 6.54
C ILE A 92 -2.63 1.09 5.36
N TYR A 93 -3.36 1.13 4.25
CA TYR A 93 -3.07 2.00 3.12
C TYR A 93 -4.19 3.03 2.96
N ALA A 94 -3.84 4.31 2.99
CA ALA A 94 -4.75 5.42 2.81
C ALA A 94 -4.41 6.19 1.52
N ASP A 95 -5.40 6.40 0.67
CA ASP A 95 -5.33 7.17 -0.57
C ASP A 95 -6.48 8.18 -0.63
N PRO A 96 -6.50 9.18 0.29
CA PRO A 96 -7.58 10.15 0.35
C PRO A 96 -7.63 11.02 -0.90
N PRO A 97 -8.75 11.69 -1.19
CA PRO A 97 -8.80 12.75 -2.18
C PRO A 97 -7.68 13.76 -1.93
N TYR A 98 -6.84 14.03 -2.93
CA TYR A 98 -5.67 14.89 -2.74
C TYR A 98 -6.09 16.35 -2.53
N LEU A 99 -5.28 17.11 -1.79
CA LEU A 99 -5.50 18.53 -1.53
C LEU A 99 -5.79 19.31 -2.81
N LEU A 100 -6.83 20.14 -2.80
CA LEU A 100 -7.27 20.90 -3.97
C LEU A 100 -6.17 21.79 -4.54
N GLU A 101 -5.39 22.42 -3.68
CA GLU A 101 -4.28 23.32 -4.06
C GLU A 101 -3.15 22.62 -4.80
N THR A 102 -2.98 21.31 -4.60
CA THR A 102 -1.93 20.52 -5.26
C THR A 102 -2.38 19.95 -6.61
N ARG A 103 -3.64 20.07 -6.97
CA ARG A 103 -4.20 19.53 -8.20
C ARG A 103 -4.16 20.54 -9.33
N THR A 104 -3.83 20.10 -10.53
CA THR A 104 -3.95 20.90 -11.76
C THR A 104 -5.30 20.73 -12.45
N SER A 105 -6.05 19.67 -12.11
CA SER A 105 -7.38 19.42 -12.64
C SER A 105 -8.44 19.97 -11.71
N GLN A 106 -9.44 20.66 -12.28
CA GLN A 106 -10.64 21.08 -11.55
C GLN A 106 -11.66 19.93 -11.34
N ALA A 107 -11.35 18.72 -11.86
CA ALA A 107 -12.17 17.55 -11.61
C ALA A 107 -12.27 17.27 -10.10
N ARG A 108 -13.49 17.16 -9.62
CA ARG A 108 -13.77 16.97 -8.20
C ARG A 108 -14.13 15.52 -7.90
N TYR A 109 -13.67 15.06 -6.73
CA TYR A 109 -14.23 13.84 -6.15
C TYR A 109 -15.66 14.13 -5.65
N LYS A 110 -16.50 13.12 -5.59
CA LYS A 110 -17.85 13.26 -5.03
C LYS A 110 -17.81 13.63 -3.54
N HIS A 111 -16.82 13.12 -2.83
CA HIS A 111 -16.54 13.38 -1.43
C HIS A 111 -15.15 14.01 -1.32
N GLU A 112 -15.08 15.33 -1.48
CA GLU A 112 -13.82 16.07 -1.34
C GLU A 112 -13.42 16.15 0.13
N TYR A 113 -12.10 16.16 0.37
CA TYR A 113 -11.54 16.41 1.69
C TYR A 113 -11.21 17.89 1.87
N THR A 114 -11.61 18.44 3.00
CA THR A 114 -11.12 19.71 3.51
C THR A 114 -9.78 19.53 4.22
N ILE A 115 -9.06 20.62 4.52
CA ILE A 115 -7.84 20.58 5.36
C ILE A 115 -8.15 19.94 6.73
N GLY A 116 -9.36 20.18 7.28
CA GLY A 116 -9.81 19.56 8.51
C GLY A 116 -9.92 18.03 8.42
N ASP A 117 -10.45 17.53 7.30
CA ASP A 117 -10.57 16.08 7.06
C ASP A 117 -9.21 15.42 6.92
N HIS A 118 -8.25 16.06 6.23
CA HIS A 118 -6.87 15.58 6.15
C HIS A 118 -6.22 15.52 7.53
N ARG A 119 -6.37 16.55 8.36
CA ARG A 119 -5.85 16.57 9.73
C ARG A 119 -6.47 15.48 10.60
N ARG A 120 -7.80 15.29 10.51
CA ARG A 120 -8.53 14.23 11.22
C ARG A 120 -8.04 12.84 10.81
N LEU A 121 -7.90 12.58 9.51
CA LEU A 121 -7.40 11.30 9.00
C LEU A 121 -5.97 11.03 9.48
N ILE A 122 -5.06 12.01 9.34
CA ILE A 122 -3.65 11.85 9.74
C ILE A 122 -3.56 11.63 11.25
N ALA A 123 -4.34 12.35 12.06
CA ALA A 123 -4.38 12.14 13.51
C ALA A 123 -4.83 10.72 13.87
N ALA A 124 -5.87 10.20 13.23
CA ALA A 124 -6.32 8.82 13.42
C ALA A 124 -5.23 7.82 13.02
N LEU A 125 -4.61 8.00 11.85
CA LEU A 125 -3.55 7.12 11.34
C LEU A 125 -2.29 7.15 12.20
N ARG A 126 -2.00 8.23 12.92
CA ARG A 126 -0.88 8.31 13.87
C ARG A 126 -1.15 7.57 15.19
N ASN A 127 -2.42 7.38 15.54
CA ASN A 127 -2.82 6.78 16.81
C ASN A 127 -3.11 5.27 16.74
N VAL A 128 -3.08 4.67 15.55
CA VAL A 128 -3.35 3.23 15.41
C VAL A 128 -2.11 2.39 15.69
N SER A 129 -2.32 1.19 16.24
CA SER A 129 -1.26 0.18 16.43
C SER A 129 -1.10 -0.66 15.15
N ALA A 130 -0.59 -0.03 14.07
CA ALA A 130 -0.46 -0.65 12.75
C ALA A 130 0.70 -0.05 11.96
N PHE A 131 1.17 -0.76 10.95
CA PHE A 131 1.93 -0.16 9.86
C PHE A 131 0.99 0.70 9.01
N VAL A 132 1.41 1.90 8.68
CA VAL A 132 0.60 2.85 7.91
C VAL A 132 1.36 3.36 6.71
N MET A 133 0.66 3.41 5.58
CA MET A 133 1.08 4.05 4.34
C MET A 133 0.01 5.06 3.93
N ILE A 134 0.40 6.27 3.58
CA ILE A 134 -0.51 7.28 3.02
C ILE A 134 0.09 7.89 1.76
N SER A 135 -0.69 7.96 0.68
CA SER A 135 -0.29 8.58 -0.58
C SER A 135 -0.93 9.95 -0.76
N GLY A 136 -0.21 10.82 -1.46
CA GLY A 136 -0.66 12.17 -1.78
C GLY A 136 0.29 12.87 -2.73
N TYR A 137 -0.03 14.12 -3.09
CA TYR A 137 0.97 15.00 -3.67
C TYR A 137 1.79 15.67 -2.57
N PRO A 138 3.08 15.99 -2.81
CA PRO A 138 3.88 16.79 -1.88
C PRO A 138 3.15 18.08 -1.53
N SER A 139 3.05 18.40 -0.24
CA SER A 139 2.42 19.62 0.27
C SER A 139 2.99 19.98 1.64
N ASP A 140 2.96 21.28 1.97
CA ASP A 140 3.42 21.75 3.27
C ASP A 140 2.63 21.12 4.42
N LEU A 141 1.30 21.02 4.26
CA LEU A 141 0.45 20.37 5.25
C LEU A 141 0.91 18.94 5.59
N TYR A 142 1.21 18.12 4.58
CA TYR A 142 1.64 16.75 4.79
C TYR A 142 3.07 16.66 5.31
N ASN A 143 3.96 17.56 4.86
CA ASN A 143 5.31 17.65 5.37
C ASN A 143 5.34 18.06 6.85
N ASP A 144 4.47 18.99 7.27
CA ASP A 144 4.34 19.39 8.66
C ASP A 144 3.77 18.28 9.55
N LEU A 145 2.77 17.54 9.06
CA LEU A 145 2.06 16.53 9.85
C LEU A 145 2.74 15.17 9.86
N LEU A 146 3.57 14.85 8.85
CA LEU A 146 4.21 13.55 8.62
C LEU A 146 5.73 13.68 8.41
N GLY A 147 6.34 14.80 8.82
CA GLY A 147 7.78 15.04 8.63
C GLY A 147 8.69 14.05 9.35
N ASP A 148 8.20 13.38 10.38
CA ASP A 148 8.86 12.29 11.10
C ASP A 148 8.68 10.92 10.44
N TRP A 149 7.80 10.79 9.45
CA TRP A 149 7.60 9.56 8.72
C TRP A 149 8.56 9.45 7.54
N ARG A 150 9.02 8.25 7.27
CA ARG A 150 9.78 7.96 6.05
C ARG A 150 8.92 8.22 4.83
N SER A 151 9.49 8.79 3.78
CA SER A 151 8.76 8.97 2.53
C SER A 151 9.59 8.61 1.30
N ILE A 152 8.89 8.27 0.22
CA ILE A 152 9.45 8.12 -1.13
C ILE A 152 8.61 8.89 -2.12
N GLN A 153 9.25 9.38 -3.18
CA GLN A 153 8.56 9.98 -4.32
C GLN A 153 8.66 9.08 -5.54
N PHE A 154 7.59 9.03 -6.34
CA PHE A 154 7.55 8.28 -7.58
C PHE A 154 6.71 8.99 -8.64
N GLN A 155 7.04 8.73 -9.90
CA GLN A 155 6.32 9.34 -11.03
C GLN A 155 5.13 8.47 -11.42
N VAL A 156 3.99 9.10 -11.61
CA VAL A 156 2.80 8.48 -12.19
C VAL A 156 2.40 9.19 -13.47
N MET A 157 1.98 8.43 -14.46
CA MET A 157 1.44 9.00 -15.69
C MET A 157 -0.05 9.24 -15.53
N THR A 158 -0.47 10.50 -15.62
CA THR A 158 -1.88 10.89 -15.61
C THR A 158 -2.33 11.36 -16.99
N ARG A 159 -3.63 11.58 -17.20
CA ARG A 159 -4.15 12.19 -18.43
C ARG A 159 -3.59 13.60 -18.67
N GLY A 160 -3.19 14.31 -17.63
CA GLY A 160 -2.58 15.63 -17.69
C GLY A 160 -1.05 15.62 -17.73
N GLY A 161 -0.42 14.47 -18.00
CA GLY A 161 1.03 14.29 -18.03
C GLY A 161 1.59 13.66 -16.75
N PRO A 162 2.93 13.58 -16.64
CA PRO A 162 3.60 13.00 -15.48
C PRO A 162 3.35 13.83 -14.23
N ARG A 163 3.16 13.13 -13.10
CA ARG A 163 2.98 13.72 -11.77
C ARG A 163 3.88 13.02 -10.77
N THR A 164 4.41 13.78 -9.84
CA THR A 164 5.12 13.23 -8.68
C THR A 164 4.13 12.97 -7.57
N GLU A 165 3.96 11.71 -7.19
CA GLU A 165 3.27 11.32 -5.96
C GLU A 165 4.29 11.02 -4.87
N GLN A 166 3.86 11.16 -3.62
CA GLN A 166 4.64 10.85 -2.43
C GLN A 166 3.87 9.87 -1.57
N LEU A 167 4.60 8.92 -1.00
CA LEU A 167 4.11 7.93 -0.07
C LEU A 167 4.83 8.10 1.26
N TRP A 168 4.11 8.39 2.32
CA TRP A 168 4.62 8.48 3.68
C TRP A 168 4.32 7.19 4.44
N MET A 169 5.24 6.76 5.29
CA MET A 169 5.18 5.49 6.01
C MET A 169 5.71 5.65 7.43
N ASN A 170 5.00 5.10 8.42
CA ASN A 170 5.38 5.17 9.83
C ASN A 170 6.39 4.10 10.28
N TYR A 171 7.02 3.41 9.35
CA TYR A 171 7.97 2.33 9.61
C TYR A 171 9.24 2.50 8.76
N PRO A 172 10.40 1.93 9.20
CA PRO A 172 11.67 2.06 8.50
C PRO A 172 11.70 1.25 7.19
N ALA A 173 12.70 1.54 6.34
CA ALA A 173 12.82 0.91 5.02
C ALA A 173 13.04 -0.60 5.09
N GLU A 174 13.73 -1.08 6.10
CA GLU A 174 14.05 -2.48 6.34
C GLU A 174 12.82 -3.33 6.62
N ALA A 175 11.74 -2.72 7.10
CA ALA A 175 10.46 -3.40 7.29
C ALA A 175 9.77 -3.75 5.97
N ALA A 176 10.09 -3.05 4.88
CA ALA A 176 9.50 -3.29 3.56
C ALA A 176 10.13 -4.54 2.92
N CYS A 177 9.38 -5.63 2.83
CA CYS A 177 9.88 -6.89 2.27
C CYS A 177 8.97 -7.51 1.20
N SER A 178 8.14 -6.69 0.53
CA SER A 178 7.33 -7.21 -0.56
C SER A 178 8.20 -7.53 -1.78
N ALA A 179 8.37 -8.82 -2.07
CA ALA A 179 9.07 -9.29 -3.26
C ALA A 179 8.25 -9.12 -4.56
N ALA A 180 6.96 -8.82 -4.47
CA ALA A 180 6.05 -8.83 -5.62
C ALA A 180 6.50 -7.87 -6.74
N PHE A 181 7.04 -6.70 -6.37
CA PHE A 181 7.51 -5.67 -7.29
C PHE A 181 8.87 -5.11 -6.90
N ALA A 182 9.75 -5.93 -6.30
CA ALA A 182 11.11 -5.53 -5.95
C ALA A 182 11.87 -5.03 -7.19
N GLY A 183 12.44 -3.82 -7.10
CA GLY A 183 13.21 -3.18 -8.18
C GLY A 183 12.77 -1.75 -8.47
N ARG A 184 13.73 -0.91 -8.88
CA ARG A 184 13.55 0.54 -9.08
C ARG A 184 12.68 0.87 -10.30
N ASP A 185 12.83 0.10 -11.36
CA ASP A 185 12.11 0.27 -12.63
C ASP A 185 11.69 -1.08 -13.23
N TYR A 186 11.09 -1.05 -14.42
CA TYR A 186 10.64 -2.27 -15.08
C TYR A 186 11.79 -3.24 -15.38
N ILE A 187 12.92 -2.74 -15.88
CA ILE A 187 14.08 -3.56 -16.25
C ILE A 187 14.68 -4.23 -15.00
N ASP A 188 14.85 -3.45 -13.94
CA ASP A 188 15.39 -3.95 -12.67
C ASP A 188 14.45 -4.98 -12.02
N ARG A 189 13.13 -4.75 -12.04
CA ARG A 189 12.14 -5.75 -11.59
C ARG A 189 12.23 -7.05 -12.37
N GLN A 190 12.36 -7.00 -13.69
CA GLN A 190 12.51 -8.20 -14.52
C GLN A 190 13.84 -8.92 -14.24
N ARG A 191 14.93 -8.18 -14.00
CA ARG A 191 16.21 -8.72 -13.62
C ARG A 191 16.15 -9.47 -12.29
N ILE A 192 15.55 -8.84 -11.27
CA ILE A 192 15.38 -9.42 -9.92
C ILE A 192 14.50 -10.67 -10.01
N LYS A 193 13.36 -10.60 -10.69
CA LYS A 193 12.46 -11.75 -10.88
C LYS A 193 13.16 -12.93 -11.52
N ARG A 194 13.92 -12.71 -12.60
CA ARG A 194 14.69 -13.78 -13.27
C ARG A 194 15.76 -14.38 -12.36
N LYS A 195 16.45 -13.54 -11.56
CA LYS A 195 17.43 -14.00 -10.58
C LYS A 195 16.78 -14.87 -9.52
N ALA A 196 15.65 -14.43 -8.95
CA ALA A 196 14.91 -15.18 -7.93
C ALA A 196 14.44 -16.56 -8.44
N LEU A 197 13.85 -16.60 -9.65
CA LEU A 197 13.42 -17.86 -10.27
C LEU A 197 14.59 -18.83 -10.50
N ARG A 198 15.74 -18.33 -10.98
CA ARG A 198 16.92 -19.16 -11.16
C ARG A 198 17.41 -19.73 -9.83
N TRP A 199 17.46 -18.93 -8.77
CA TRP A 199 17.84 -19.40 -7.45
C TRP A 199 16.84 -20.42 -6.89
N ALA A 200 15.55 -20.22 -7.05
CA ALA A 200 14.51 -21.15 -6.65
C ALA A 200 14.65 -22.50 -7.37
N ASN A 201 14.88 -22.47 -8.69
CA ASN A 201 15.10 -23.70 -9.47
C ASN A 201 16.35 -24.46 -9.03
N ASN A 202 17.46 -23.76 -8.78
CA ASN A 202 18.69 -24.37 -8.27
C ASN A 202 18.46 -25.01 -6.90
N TYR A 203 17.77 -24.28 -5.99
CA TYR A 203 17.43 -24.78 -4.66
C TYR A 203 16.55 -26.02 -4.71
N ASN A 204 15.54 -26.04 -5.58
CA ASN A 204 14.63 -27.19 -5.75
C ASN A 204 15.32 -28.44 -6.31
N GLY A 205 16.44 -28.29 -7.00
CA GLY A 205 17.25 -29.40 -7.50
C GLY A 205 18.19 -30.04 -6.47
N LEU A 206 18.28 -29.47 -5.26
CA LEU A 206 19.16 -29.96 -4.20
C LEU A 206 18.50 -31.07 -3.37
N SER A 207 19.31 -31.87 -2.68
CA SER A 207 18.81 -32.83 -1.71
C SER A 207 18.16 -32.11 -0.49
N ALA A 208 17.28 -32.81 0.23
CA ALA A 208 16.57 -32.25 1.39
C ALA A 208 17.54 -31.72 2.47
N ASN A 209 18.67 -32.38 2.69
CA ASN A 209 19.68 -31.95 3.66
C ASN A 209 20.39 -30.67 3.22
N GLU A 210 20.72 -30.53 1.94
CA GLU A 210 21.32 -29.31 1.38
C GLU A 210 20.34 -28.15 1.42
N GLN A 211 19.06 -28.38 1.07
CA GLN A 211 18.00 -27.39 1.18
C GLN A 211 17.86 -26.86 2.62
N LEU A 212 17.85 -27.77 3.60
CA LEU A 212 17.76 -27.42 5.03
C LEU A 212 18.99 -26.61 5.48
N ALA A 213 20.18 -27.04 5.07
CA ALA A 213 21.44 -26.35 5.42
C ALA A 213 21.50 -24.93 4.85
N ILE A 214 21.11 -24.75 3.57
CA ILE A 214 21.06 -23.44 2.91
C ILE A 214 20.01 -22.55 3.57
N LEU A 215 18.80 -23.06 3.84
CA LEU A 215 17.74 -22.29 4.50
C LEU A 215 18.21 -21.80 5.88
N ASN A 216 18.83 -22.67 6.68
CA ASN A 216 19.38 -22.28 7.98
C ASN A 216 20.49 -21.20 7.84
N ALA A 217 21.37 -21.31 6.84
CA ALA A 217 22.39 -20.30 6.59
C ALA A 217 21.77 -18.94 6.23
N LEU A 218 20.76 -18.93 5.35
CA LEU A 218 20.04 -17.71 4.96
C LEU A 218 19.31 -17.06 6.13
N LEU A 219 18.65 -17.84 6.99
CA LEU A 219 17.95 -17.32 8.16
C LEU A 219 18.92 -16.71 9.18
N LYS A 220 20.12 -17.28 9.36
CA LYS A 220 21.14 -16.71 10.23
C LYS A 220 21.69 -15.37 9.74
N THR A 221 21.85 -15.18 8.44
CA THR A 221 22.30 -13.89 7.88
C THR A 221 21.30 -12.77 8.09
N HIS A 222 20.00 -13.07 8.18
CA HIS A 222 18.97 -12.07 8.49
C HIS A 222 18.89 -11.70 9.98
N GLN A 223 19.37 -12.54 10.88
CA GLN A 223 19.38 -12.26 12.32
C GLN A 223 20.54 -11.36 12.75
N THR A 224 21.64 -11.34 11.99
CA THR A 224 22.85 -10.54 12.30
C THR A 224 22.82 -9.11 11.76
N THR A 225 21.83 -8.73 10.98
CA THR A 225 21.66 -7.35 10.45
C THR A 225 20.71 -6.48 11.27
N GLY A 226 20.30 -6.92 12.44
CA GLY A 226 19.38 -6.23 13.37
C GLY A 226 20.02 -5.72 14.65
N GLU A 227 21.38 -5.57 14.72
CA GLU A 227 22.07 -4.87 15.79
C GLU A 227 22.58 -3.50 15.37
#